data_f0cec2e8d304880462d357c2cc1f4ca5
#
_entry.id   f0cec2e8d304880462d357c2cc1f4ca5
#
_cell.length_a   1.000
_cell.length_b   1.000
_cell.length_c   1.000
_cell.angle_alpha   90.00
_cell.angle_beta   90.00
_cell.angle_gamma   90.00
#
_symmetry.space_group_name_H-M   'P 1'
#
loop_
_entity.id
_entity.type
_entity.pdbx_description
1 polymer ?
#
loop_
_entity_poly.entity_id
_entity_poly.type
_entity_poly.pdbx_seq_one_letter_code
_entity_poly.pdbx_strand_id
1 'polypeptide(L)'
;MKTGHVLQVMGAVVDVQFDNSSLPEIYNALTVEIKRPGEEPQTLTLEVALHLGDNAVRTIAMSSSDGLQRGAVVTDLGSPISVPVGDITLGRVFNVLGETIDLAEEIPTTERRDPIHREAPTFENLSTQVEILETGIKVVDLLAPYIKGGKIGLFGGAGVGKTVLIQELINNIAQGHGGISVFAGVGERTREGNDLFFEMSDSGVIKKTAMVFGQMNEPPGARMRVALSGLTMAEYFRDEQGQDVLLFIDNIFRFTQAGSEVSALLGRMPSAVGYQPTLATEMGRLQERITSTNKGSVTSIQAIYVPADDYTDPAPATTFAHLDATTNLERKLSEMGIYPAVDPLASTSRALSPDIVGVEHYEVARQVQQTLQRYNELQDIIAILGMDELSDEDKLTVDRARRIQFFLSQNFHVAEQFTGQKGSYVPVKETVKGFREILEGKYDKLPEDAFRLVGRIEEVIEKAKSMGIEL
;
A
#
# COMPACT_ATOMS: atom_id res chain seq x y z
N MET A 1 -34.05 18.39 4.17
CA MET A 1 -32.71 18.65 3.59
C MET A 1 -32.54 20.16 3.52
N LYS A 2 -31.35 20.65 3.90
CA LYS A 2 -31.03 22.07 3.80
C LYS A 2 -30.63 22.37 2.36
N THR A 3 -31.01 23.51 1.84
CA THR A 3 -30.66 23.95 0.49
C THR A 3 -29.87 25.24 0.54
N GLY A 4 -28.95 25.37 -0.38
CA GLY A 4 -28.15 26.56 -0.60
C GLY A 4 -27.95 26.85 -2.09
N HIS A 5 -27.19 27.85 -2.40
CA HIS A 5 -26.91 28.25 -3.77
C HIS A 5 -25.40 28.45 -3.98
N VAL A 6 -24.89 28.05 -5.13
CA VAL A 6 -23.49 28.27 -5.51
C VAL A 6 -23.24 29.78 -5.56
N LEU A 7 -22.30 30.24 -4.74
CA LEU A 7 -21.86 31.62 -4.67
C LEU A 7 -20.72 31.89 -5.63
N GLN A 8 -19.72 31.00 -5.65
CA GLN A 8 -18.51 31.14 -6.46
C GLN A 8 -17.91 29.76 -6.77
N VAL A 9 -17.31 29.64 -7.96
CA VAL A 9 -16.56 28.44 -8.38
C VAL A 9 -15.10 28.84 -8.65
N MET A 10 -14.17 28.15 -8.00
CA MET A 10 -12.74 28.38 -8.13
C MET A 10 -12.02 27.03 -8.42
N GLY A 11 -12.21 26.51 -9.63
CA GLY A 11 -11.69 25.19 -9.99
C GLY A 11 -12.32 24.10 -9.13
N ALA A 12 -11.50 23.37 -8.38
CA ALA A 12 -11.96 22.28 -7.50
C ALA A 12 -12.65 22.78 -6.21
N VAL A 13 -12.68 24.07 -5.94
CA VAL A 13 -13.27 24.65 -4.72
C VAL A 13 -14.52 25.45 -5.09
N VAL A 14 -15.61 25.23 -4.36
CA VAL A 14 -16.91 25.87 -4.59
C VAL A 14 -17.41 26.45 -3.29
N ASP A 15 -17.74 27.74 -3.31
CA ASP A 15 -18.41 28.41 -2.18
C ASP A 15 -19.92 28.33 -2.35
N VAL A 16 -20.62 27.95 -1.28
CA VAL A 16 -22.08 27.78 -1.26
C VAL A 16 -22.67 28.58 -0.12
N GLN A 17 -23.71 29.36 -0.42
CA GLN A 17 -24.45 30.14 0.57
C GLN A 17 -25.76 29.44 0.92
N PHE A 18 -26.07 29.37 2.20
CA PHE A 18 -27.30 28.82 2.74
C PHE A 18 -28.24 29.92 3.25
N ASP A 19 -29.54 29.75 3.06
CA ASP A 19 -30.52 30.80 3.33
C ASP A 19 -30.84 31.05 4.82
N ASN A 20 -30.38 30.15 5.72
CA ASN A 20 -30.69 30.24 7.15
C ASN A 20 -29.42 29.96 8.01
N SER A 21 -29.48 30.37 9.27
CA SER A 21 -28.42 30.20 10.28
C SER A 21 -27.97 28.75 10.56
N SER A 22 -28.50 27.78 9.84
CA SER A 22 -28.21 26.36 9.98
C SER A 22 -27.29 25.89 8.85
N LEU A 23 -25.98 26.08 9.02
CA LEU A 23 -24.96 25.60 8.09
C LEU A 23 -24.82 24.07 8.11
N PRO A 24 -24.38 23.44 6.99
CA PRO A 24 -23.91 22.07 6.99
C PRO A 24 -22.70 21.90 7.92
N GLU A 25 -22.56 20.72 8.52
CA GLU A 25 -21.38 20.40 9.29
C GLU A 25 -20.16 20.22 8.38
N ILE A 26 -18.96 20.40 8.96
CA ILE A 26 -17.72 20.11 8.27
C ILE A 26 -17.71 18.63 7.88
N TYR A 27 -17.24 18.34 6.66
CA TYR A 27 -17.25 17.05 5.97
C TYR A 27 -18.62 16.58 5.45
N ASN A 28 -19.71 17.28 5.69
CA ASN A 28 -20.97 16.90 5.06
C ASN A 28 -20.84 16.90 3.53
N ALA A 29 -21.49 15.93 2.92
CA ALA A 29 -21.64 15.84 1.47
C ALA A 29 -22.81 16.72 1.01
N LEU A 30 -22.55 17.54 0.02
CA LEU A 30 -23.55 18.35 -0.68
C LEU A 30 -23.65 17.86 -2.12
N THR A 31 -24.83 17.96 -2.71
CA THR A 31 -25.03 17.61 -4.12
C THR A 31 -25.56 18.81 -4.91
N VAL A 32 -25.12 18.95 -6.14
CA VAL A 32 -25.58 19.96 -7.10
C VAL A 32 -25.66 19.34 -8.49
N GLU A 33 -26.70 19.69 -9.24
CA GLU A 33 -26.85 19.26 -10.64
C GLU A 33 -26.13 20.22 -11.58
N ILE A 34 -25.29 19.67 -12.44
CA ILE A 34 -24.69 20.40 -13.57
C ILE A 34 -25.49 20.07 -14.82
N LYS A 35 -26.09 21.10 -15.42
CA LYS A 35 -26.88 20.98 -16.66
C LYS A 35 -26.07 21.55 -17.81
N ARG A 36 -25.63 20.72 -18.74
CA ARG A 36 -24.99 21.14 -19.98
C ARG A 36 -25.96 21.02 -21.17
N PRO A 37 -25.90 21.92 -22.12
CA PRO A 37 -26.75 21.81 -23.31
C PRO A 37 -26.47 20.53 -24.09
N GLY A 38 -27.47 19.67 -24.24
CA GLY A 38 -27.36 18.42 -25.02
C GLY A 38 -26.75 17.22 -24.26
N GLU A 39 -26.50 17.37 -22.96
CA GLU A 39 -26.04 16.29 -22.11
C GLU A 39 -27.11 15.99 -21.02
N GLU A 40 -27.10 14.76 -20.50
CA GLU A 40 -27.87 14.41 -19.32
C GLU A 40 -27.34 15.17 -18.10
N PRO A 41 -28.21 15.59 -17.16
CA PRO A 41 -27.79 16.25 -15.94
C PRO A 41 -26.79 15.37 -15.15
N GLN A 42 -25.68 15.94 -14.73
CA GLN A 42 -24.67 15.26 -13.93
C GLN A 42 -24.74 15.75 -12.49
N THR A 43 -24.73 14.83 -11.54
CA THR A 43 -24.65 15.17 -10.11
C THR A 43 -23.20 15.36 -9.70
N LEU A 44 -22.86 16.55 -9.21
CA LEU A 44 -21.58 16.85 -8.59
C LEU A 44 -21.71 16.75 -7.07
N THR A 45 -20.87 15.95 -6.44
CA THR A 45 -20.73 15.90 -4.99
C THR A 45 -19.65 16.85 -4.51
N LEU A 46 -19.99 17.66 -3.52
CA LEU A 46 -19.11 18.61 -2.84
C LEU A 46 -18.95 18.19 -1.37
N GLU A 47 -17.76 18.36 -0.81
CA GLU A 47 -17.52 18.12 0.62
C GLU A 47 -17.25 19.44 1.33
N VAL A 48 -17.94 19.71 2.42
CA VAL A 48 -17.75 20.93 3.23
C VAL A 48 -16.37 20.89 3.89
N ALA A 49 -15.53 21.87 3.55
CA ALA A 49 -14.16 21.98 4.08
C ALA A 49 -14.07 22.99 5.23
N LEU A 50 -14.76 24.13 5.14
CA LEU A 50 -14.77 25.15 6.19
C LEU A 50 -15.98 26.10 6.08
N HIS A 51 -16.28 26.77 7.17
CA HIS A 51 -17.26 27.83 7.23
C HIS A 51 -16.59 29.20 6.98
N LEU A 52 -17.18 30.01 6.10
CA LEU A 52 -16.64 31.32 5.73
C LEU A 52 -17.23 32.48 6.53
N GLY A 53 -18.31 32.28 7.28
CA GLY A 53 -19.17 33.33 7.81
C GLY A 53 -20.31 33.66 6.84
N ASP A 54 -21.19 34.57 7.24
CA ASP A 54 -22.35 35.05 6.44
C ASP A 54 -23.16 33.92 5.80
N ASN A 55 -23.37 32.84 6.53
CA ASN A 55 -24.07 31.62 6.10
C ASN A 55 -23.46 30.93 4.85
N ALA A 56 -22.19 31.15 4.58
CA ALA A 56 -21.46 30.52 3.48
C ALA A 56 -20.49 29.44 3.96
N VAL A 57 -20.37 28.40 3.15
CA VAL A 57 -19.39 27.31 3.34
C VAL A 57 -18.51 27.20 2.11
N ARG A 58 -17.24 26.82 2.34
CA ARG A 58 -16.31 26.46 1.28
C ARG A 58 -16.22 24.97 1.17
N THR A 59 -16.33 24.46 -0.06
CA THR A 59 -16.41 23.03 -0.35
C THR A 59 -15.34 22.62 -1.36
N ILE A 60 -15.04 21.32 -1.37
CA ILE A 60 -14.14 20.68 -2.34
C ILE A 60 -14.97 19.75 -3.23
N ALA A 61 -14.82 19.88 -4.53
CA ALA A 61 -15.51 19.06 -5.52
C ALA A 61 -14.85 17.67 -5.65
N MET A 62 -15.68 16.64 -5.69
CA MET A 62 -15.24 15.24 -5.86
C MET A 62 -15.12 14.81 -7.33
N SER A 63 -15.71 15.58 -8.25
CA SER A 63 -15.56 15.42 -9.70
C SER A 63 -15.39 16.79 -10.37
N SER A 64 -15.34 16.85 -11.72
CA SER A 64 -15.17 18.12 -12.42
C SER A 64 -16.30 19.10 -12.09
N SER A 65 -15.92 20.33 -11.76
CA SER A 65 -16.84 21.45 -11.58
C SER A 65 -17.16 22.23 -12.88
N ASP A 66 -16.68 21.74 -14.02
CA ASP A 66 -16.88 22.39 -15.31
C ASP A 66 -18.35 22.46 -15.68
N GLY A 67 -18.82 23.64 -16.01
CA GLY A 67 -20.22 23.90 -16.33
C GLY A 67 -21.09 24.24 -15.13
N LEU A 68 -20.56 24.17 -13.90
CA LEU A 68 -21.29 24.60 -12.71
C LEU A 68 -21.48 26.11 -12.73
N GLN A 69 -22.73 26.55 -12.57
CA GLN A 69 -23.09 27.97 -12.63
C GLN A 69 -23.34 28.55 -11.23
N ARG A 70 -23.00 29.81 -11.06
CA ARG A 70 -23.42 30.59 -9.90
C ARG A 70 -24.96 30.59 -9.77
N GLY A 71 -25.46 30.45 -8.55
CA GLY A 71 -26.88 30.37 -8.28
C GLY A 71 -27.50 28.96 -8.42
N ALA A 72 -26.75 27.96 -8.87
CA ALA A 72 -27.20 26.57 -8.89
C ALA A 72 -27.60 26.11 -7.48
N VAL A 73 -28.70 25.38 -7.38
CA VAL A 73 -29.22 24.88 -6.11
C VAL A 73 -28.39 23.71 -5.61
N VAL A 74 -27.94 23.82 -4.36
CA VAL A 74 -27.14 22.81 -3.67
C VAL A 74 -27.95 22.22 -2.53
N THR A 75 -27.90 20.91 -2.38
CA THR A 75 -28.62 20.17 -1.33
C THR A 75 -27.63 19.56 -0.35
N ASP A 76 -27.80 19.81 0.95
CA ASP A 76 -27.07 19.15 2.02
C ASP A 76 -27.66 17.77 2.28
N LEU A 77 -26.84 16.71 2.22
CA LEU A 77 -27.28 15.35 2.51
C LEU A 77 -27.36 15.07 4.01
N GLY A 78 -26.82 15.97 4.86
CA GLY A 78 -26.84 15.87 6.31
C GLY A 78 -25.86 14.83 6.88
N SER A 79 -24.97 14.31 6.06
CA SER A 79 -23.95 13.32 6.46
C SER A 79 -22.70 13.44 5.57
N PRO A 80 -21.55 12.95 6.02
CA PRO A 80 -20.36 12.84 5.20
C PRO A 80 -20.53 11.90 3.99
N ILE A 81 -19.61 11.95 3.05
CA ILE A 81 -19.49 10.95 1.99
C ILE A 81 -19.40 9.57 2.62
N SER A 82 -20.18 8.64 2.12
CA SER A 82 -20.22 7.25 2.58
C SER A 82 -19.98 6.29 1.42
N VAL A 83 -19.43 5.12 1.74
CA VAL A 83 -19.14 4.06 0.77
C VAL A 83 -19.78 2.75 1.18
N PRO A 84 -20.17 1.87 0.23
CA PRO A 84 -20.67 0.55 0.57
C PRO A 84 -19.60 -0.26 1.29
N VAL A 85 -20.02 -1.14 2.20
CA VAL A 85 -19.14 -1.96 3.02
C VAL A 85 -19.64 -3.40 3.06
N GLY A 86 -18.74 -4.32 3.38
CA GLY A 86 -19.05 -5.75 3.53
C GLY A 86 -18.78 -6.57 2.26
N ASP A 87 -19.22 -7.82 2.27
CA ASP A 87 -18.91 -8.81 1.24
C ASP A 87 -19.34 -8.40 -0.17
N ILE A 88 -20.34 -7.52 -0.27
CA ILE A 88 -20.83 -6.98 -1.54
C ILE A 88 -19.76 -6.15 -2.28
N THR A 89 -18.73 -5.70 -1.58
CA THR A 89 -17.63 -4.93 -2.17
C THR A 89 -16.54 -5.81 -2.78
N LEU A 90 -16.51 -7.10 -2.44
CA LEU A 90 -15.48 -8.02 -2.89
C LEU A 90 -15.63 -8.35 -4.38
N GLY A 91 -14.53 -8.31 -5.09
CA GLY A 91 -14.49 -8.50 -6.54
C GLY A 91 -14.92 -7.27 -7.34
N ARG A 92 -15.19 -6.14 -6.69
CA ARG A 92 -15.77 -4.95 -7.29
C ARG A 92 -14.77 -3.78 -7.29
N VAL A 93 -15.02 -2.85 -8.21
CA VAL A 93 -14.21 -1.63 -8.38
C VAL A 93 -15.10 -0.40 -8.20
N PHE A 94 -14.65 0.52 -7.37
CA PHE A 94 -15.38 1.72 -6.96
C PHE A 94 -14.62 3.00 -7.25
N ASN A 95 -15.36 4.11 -7.37
CA ASN A 95 -14.79 5.45 -7.29
C ASN A 95 -14.76 5.95 -5.82
N VAL A 96 -14.35 7.20 -5.61
CA VAL A 96 -14.25 7.82 -4.27
C VAL A 96 -15.60 7.87 -3.54
N LEU A 97 -16.71 7.94 -4.24
CA LEU A 97 -18.09 8.00 -3.69
C LEU A 97 -18.65 6.59 -3.43
N GLY A 98 -17.89 5.54 -3.73
CA GLY A 98 -18.36 4.16 -3.63
C GLY A 98 -19.40 3.79 -4.68
N GLU A 99 -19.36 4.43 -5.83
CA GLU A 99 -20.10 4.04 -7.02
C GLU A 99 -19.27 3.04 -7.81
N THR A 100 -19.91 2.04 -8.39
CA THR A 100 -19.24 0.99 -9.16
C THR A 100 -18.78 1.51 -10.52
N ILE A 101 -17.55 1.18 -10.91
CA ILE A 101 -16.95 1.56 -12.19
C ILE A 101 -16.50 0.36 -13.03
N ASP A 102 -16.86 -0.85 -12.62
CA ASP A 102 -16.46 -2.13 -13.21
C ASP A 102 -17.44 -2.66 -14.25
N LEU A 103 -18.39 -1.87 -14.70
CA LEU A 103 -19.43 -2.22 -15.66
C LEU A 103 -20.38 -3.37 -15.22
N ALA A 104 -20.28 -3.82 -13.97
CA ALA A 104 -21.23 -4.77 -13.40
C ALA A 104 -22.45 -4.05 -12.84
N GLU A 105 -23.46 -4.80 -12.37
CA GLU A 105 -24.67 -4.21 -11.78
C GLU A 105 -24.33 -3.28 -10.61
N GLU A 106 -25.02 -2.15 -10.54
CA GLU A 106 -24.87 -1.20 -9.43
C GLU A 106 -25.27 -1.85 -8.10
N ILE A 107 -24.55 -1.48 -7.05
CA ILE A 107 -24.89 -1.91 -5.69
C ILE A 107 -26.17 -1.18 -5.25
N PRO A 108 -27.19 -1.91 -4.77
CA PRO A 108 -28.42 -1.28 -4.31
C PRO A 108 -28.16 -0.23 -3.22
N THR A 109 -28.87 0.90 -3.30
CA THR A 109 -28.76 1.97 -2.29
C THR A 109 -29.26 1.58 -0.90
N THR A 110 -29.95 0.43 -0.79
CA THR A 110 -30.40 -0.16 0.47
C THR A 110 -29.30 -0.86 1.24
N GLU A 111 -28.16 -1.15 0.60
CA GLU A 111 -27.02 -1.76 1.25
C GLU A 111 -26.34 -0.81 2.24
N ARG A 112 -25.70 -1.39 3.26
CA ARG A 112 -25.02 -0.61 4.29
C ARG A 112 -23.90 0.21 3.69
N ARG A 113 -23.85 1.48 4.09
CA ARG A 113 -22.80 2.43 3.72
C ARG A 113 -22.27 3.07 5.00
N ASP A 114 -20.96 3.14 5.11
CA ASP A 114 -20.27 3.75 6.25
C ASP A 114 -19.58 5.06 5.82
N PRO A 115 -19.54 6.10 6.67
CA PRO A 115 -18.92 7.37 6.35
C PRO A 115 -17.40 7.23 6.26
N ILE A 116 -16.78 7.94 5.31
CA ILE A 116 -15.32 7.91 5.11
C ILE A 116 -14.56 8.69 6.19
N HIS A 117 -15.21 9.68 6.82
CA HIS A 117 -14.65 10.40 7.96
C HIS A 117 -15.08 9.72 9.26
N ARG A 118 -14.11 9.08 9.90
CA ARG A 118 -14.28 8.36 11.17
C ARG A 118 -13.09 8.68 12.08
N GLU A 119 -13.33 8.62 13.36
CA GLU A 119 -12.27 8.68 14.37
C GLU A 119 -11.46 7.37 14.38
N ALA A 120 -10.18 7.48 14.77
CA ALA A 120 -9.35 6.31 15.02
C ALA A 120 -9.92 5.46 16.17
N PRO A 121 -9.64 4.15 16.23
CA PRO A 121 -10.03 3.32 17.36
C PRO A 121 -9.57 3.91 18.68
N THR A 122 -10.42 3.86 19.71
CA THR A 122 -10.08 4.34 21.05
C THR A 122 -9.00 3.47 21.68
N PHE A 123 -8.23 4.02 22.59
CA PHE A 123 -7.13 3.32 23.27
C PHE A 123 -7.56 1.98 23.88
N GLU A 124 -8.78 1.89 24.40
CA GLU A 124 -9.34 0.67 24.99
C GLU A 124 -9.58 -0.45 23.95
N ASN A 125 -9.76 -0.09 22.69
CA ASN A 125 -10.03 -1.03 21.60
C ASN A 125 -8.76 -1.49 20.89
N LEU A 126 -7.61 -0.88 21.17
CA LEU A 126 -6.35 -1.26 20.54
C LEU A 126 -5.83 -2.59 21.11
N SER A 127 -5.30 -3.43 20.22
CA SER A 127 -4.55 -4.61 20.64
C SER A 127 -3.17 -4.19 21.18
N THR A 128 -2.80 -4.74 22.33
CA THR A 128 -1.47 -4.55 22.92
C THR A 128 -0.48 -5.65 22.50
N GLN A 129 -0.96 -6.70 21.83
CA GLN A 129 -0.12 -7.80 21.37
C GLN A 129 0.48 -7.46 20.01
N VAL A 130 1.79 -7.66 19.91
CA VAL A 130 2.51 -7.53 18.64
C VAL A 130 2.58 -8.91 18.01
N GLU A 131 1.88 -9.08 16.89
CA GLU A 131 1.89 -10.32 16.11
C GLU A 131 2.53 -10.07 14.74
N ILE A 132 3.34 -11.04 14.28
CA ILE A 132 3.93 -11.00 12.95
C ILE A 132 2.89 -11.45 11.92
N LEU A 133 2.80 -10.70 10.83
CA LEU A 133 2.07 -11.09 9.64
C LEU A 133 3.01 -11.91 8.75
N GLU A 134 2.86 -13.23 8.77
CA GLU A 134 3.64 -14.12 7.92
C GLU A 134 3.21 -13.96 6.46
N THR A 135 4.12 -13.52 5.60
CA THR A 135 3.84 -13.27 4.19
C THR A 135 4.11 -14.46 3.28
N GLY A 136 4.89 -15.42 3.74
CA GLY A 136 5.37 -16.55 2.94
C GLY A 136 6.46 -16.18 1.92
N ILE A 137 6.98 -14.95 2.00
CA ILE A 137 8.05 -14.43 1.15
C ILE A 137 9.33 -14.35 1.97
N LYS A 138 10.30 -15.19 1.65
CA LYS A 138 11.52 -15.39 2.46
C LYS A 138 12.25 -14.09 2.82
N VAL A 139 12.51 -13.23 1.85
CA VAL A 139 13.26 -11.99 2.08
C VAL A 139 12.52 -11.03 3.00
N VAL A 140 11.22 -10.96 2.90
CA VAL A 140 10.37 -10.11 3.75
C VAL A 140 10.33 -10.68 5.16
N ASP A 141 9.92 -11.93 5.28
CA ASP A 141 9.70 -12.58 6.59
C ASP A 141 10.99 -12.71 7.41
N LEU A 142 12.15 -12.89 6.74
CA LEU A 142 13.43 -13.00 7.43
C LEU A 142 13.99 -11.64 7.89
N LEU A 143 14.03 -10.65 6.97
CA LEU A 143 14.83 -9.44 7.14
C LEU A 143 14.03 -8.18 7.45
N ALA A 144 12.77 -8.12 7.00
CA ALA A 144 11.86 -7.00 7.22
C ALA A 144 10.44 -7.48 7.55
N PRO A 145 10.26 -8.30 8.62
CA PRO A 145 8.97 -8.90 8.95
C PRO A 145 7.89 -7.84 9.19
N TYR A 146 6.70 -8.11 8.70
CA TYR A 146 5.55 -7.23 8.86
C TYR A 146 4.83 -7.51 10.18
N ILE A 147 4.30 -6.46 10.79
CA ILE A 147 3.46 -6.54 12.00
C ILE A 147 2.00 -6.45 11.58
N LYS A 148 1.13 -7.28 12.12
CA LYS A 148 -0.32 -7.12 11.98
C LYS A 148 -0.76 -5.76 12.54
N GLY A 149 -1.55 -5.04 11.77
CA GLY A 149 -1.93 -3.67 12.10
C GLY A 149 -0.82 -2.63 11.91
N GLY A 150 0.32 -3.05 11.36
CA GLY A 150 1.44 -2.19 11.05
C GLY A 150 1.28 -1.44 9.73
N LYS A 151 2.17 -0.48 9.52
CA LYS A 151 2.24 0.36 8.34
C LYS A 151 3.57 0.13 7.64
N ILE A 152 3.51 -0.40 6.44
CA ILE A 152 4.68 -0.79 5.65
C ILE A 152 4.83 0.17 4.47
N GLY A 153 5.99 0.80 4.36
CA GLY A 153 6.36 1.59 3.20
C GLY A 153 6.97 0.71 2.11
N LEU A 154 6.43 0.75 0.90
CA LEU A 154 6.94 0.06 -0.26
C LEU A 154 7.60 1.06 -1.20
N PHE A 155 8.92 0.94 -1.36
CA PHE A 155 9.72 1.80 -2.22
C PHE A 155 10.18 1.04 -3.45
N GLY A 156 10.25 1.71 -4.57
CA GLY A 156 10.78 1.11 -5.79
C GLY A 156 10.43 1.93 -7.02
N GLY A 157 11.35 1.98 -7.95
CA GLY A 157 11.15 2.60 -9.25
C GLY A 157 10.19 1.80 -10.15
N ALA A 158 10.00 2.29 -11.37
CA ALA A 158 9.21 1.56 -12.36
C ALA A 158 9.93 0.27 -12.80
N GLY A 159 9.17 -0.80 -13.00
CA GLY A 159 9.68 -2.06 -13.57
C GLY A 159 10.47 -2.96 -12.61
N VAL A 160 10.43 -2.72 -11.32
CA VAL A 160 11.12 -3.55 -10.31
C VAL A 160 10.24 -4.67 -9.74
N GLY A 161 9.00 -4.83 -10.22
CA GLY A 161 8.09 -5.88 -9.76
C GLY A 161 7.20 -5.49 -8.57
N LYS A 162 6.98 -4.19 -8.33
CA LYS A 162 6.10 -3.71 -7.25
C LYS A 162 4.71 -4.32 -7.33
N THR A 163 4.06 -4.25 -8.48
CA THR A 163 2.71 -4.79 -8.70
C THR A 163 2.64 -6.29 -8.47
N VAL A 164 3.62 -7.04 -8.95
CA VAL A 164 3.70 -8.49 -8.77
C VAL A 164 3.87 -8.87 -7.30
N LEU A 165 4.66 -8.11 -6.56
CA LEU A 165 4.81 -8.30 -5.11
C LEU A 165 3.49 -8.03 -4.38
N ILE A 166 2.77 -6.97 -4.72
CA ILE A 166 1.46 -6.64 -4.14
C ILE A 166 0.48 -7.79 -4.41
N GLN A 167 0.39 -8.27 -5.63
CA GLN A 167 -0.49 -9.38 -5.99
C GLN A 167 -0.16 -10.67 -5.24
N GLU A 168 1.13 -10.98 -5.09
CA GLU A 168 1.56 -12.17 -4.32
C GLU A 168 1.20 -12.04 -2.84
N LEU A 169 1.36 -10.86 -2.24
CA LEU A 169 0.93 -10.61 -0.87
C LEU A 169 -0.58 -10.79 -0.71
N ILE A 170 -1.39 -10.28 -1.63
CA ILE A 170 -2.84 -10.48 -1.64
C ILE A 170 -3.17 -11.96 -1.74
N ASN A 171 -2.53 -12.68 -2.67
CA ASN A 171 -2.74 -14.11 -2.86
C ASN A 171 -2.37 -14.90 -1.60
N ASN A 172 -1.22 -14.63 -1.01
CA ASN A 172 -0.72 -15.36 0.15
C ASN A 172 -1.59 -15.12 1.39
N ILE A 173 -2.07 -13.91 1.59
CA ILE A 173 -3.01 -13.59 2.69
C ILE A 173 -4.37 -14.25 2.45
N ALA A 174 -4.88 -14.25 1.23
CA ALA A 174 -6.15 -14.89 0.90
C ALA A 174 -6.10 -16.41 1.10
N GLN A 175 -5.01 -17.07 0.73
CA GLN A 175 -4.83 -18.50 0.83
C GLN A 175 -4.35 -18.96 2.22
N GLY A 176 -3.36 -18.27 2.78
CA GLY A 176 -2.72 -18.66 4.03
C GLY A 176 -3.52 -18.28 5.28
N HIS A 177 -4.19 -17.15 5.25
CA HIS A 177 -4.89 -16.59 6.41
C HIS A 177 -6.41 -16.45 6.21
N GLY A 178 -6.93 -16.76 5.01
CA GLY A 178 -8.34 -16.55 4.66
C GLY A 178 -8.74 -15.06 4.66
N GLY A 179 -7.78 -14.16 4.70
CA GLY A 179 -7.96 -12.71 4.84
C GLY A 179 -8.49 -12.04 3.60
N ILE A 180 -8.94 -10.81 3.79
CA ILE A 180 -9.48 -9.92 2.76
C ILE A 180 -8.47 -8.81 2.50
N SER A 181 -8.46 -8.31 1.28
CA SER A 181 -7.63 -7.17 0.88
C SER A 181 -8.49 -6.04 0.33
N VAL A 182 -8.03 -4.82 0.54
CA VAL A 182 -8.60 -3.62 -0.09
C VAL A 182 -7.46 -2.89 -0.80
N PHE A 183 -7.68 -2.52 -2.05
CA PHE A 183 -6.71 -1.76 -2.84
C PHE A 183 -7.26 -0.35 -3.10
N ALA A 184 -6.53 0.67 -2.67
CA ALA A 184 -6.83 2.07 -2.90
C ALA A 184 -5.81 2.67 -3.87
N GLY A 185 -6.22 2.88 -5.12
CA GLY A 185 -5.44 3.56 -6.15
C GLY A 185 -5.58 5.06 -6.03
N VAL A 186 -4.54 5.76 -5.61
CA VAL A 186 -4.54 7.18 -5.32
C VAL A 186 -3.68 7.93 -6.33
N GLY A 187 -4.31 8.62 -7.27
CA GLY A 187 -3.62 9.45 -8.26
C GLY A 187 -2.74 8.66 -9.24
N GLU A 188 -3.02 7.38 -9.42
CA GLU A 188 -2.30 6.53 -10.37
C GLU A 188 -2.92 6.61 -11.78
N ARG A 189 -2.22 6.07 -12.76
CA ARG A 189 -2.69 6.06 -14.14
C ARG A 189 -3.85 5.11 -14.31
N THR A 190 -4.90 5.53 -15.01
CA THR A 190 -6.08 4.71 -15.29
C THR A 190 -5.72 3.38 -15.95
N ARG A 191 -4.74 3.37 -16.85
CA ARG A 191 -4.26 2.16 -17.51
C ARG A 191 -3.68 1.17 -16.51
N GLU A 192 -2.84 1.62 -15.58
CA GLU A 192 -2.21 0.74 -14.59
C GLU A 192 -3.24 0.13 -13.63
N GLY A 193 -4.26 0.91 -13.25
CA GLY A 193 -5.38 0.40 -12.46
C GLY A 193 -6.21 -0.66 -13.21
N ASN A 194 -6.43 -0.45 -14.50
CA ASN A 194 -7.15 -1.39 -15.36
C ASN A 194 -6.35 -2.69 -15.58
N ASP A 195 -5.05 -2.57 -15.87
CA ASP A 195 -4.15 -3.71 -16.03
C ASP A 195 -4.14 -4.55 -14.72
N LEU A 196 -4.03 -3.89 -13.55
CA LEU A 196 -4.08 -4.55 -12.25
C LEU A 196 -5.38 -5.31 -12.03
N PHE A 197 -6.53 -4.71 -12.36
CA PHE A 197 -7.84 -5.37 -12.24
C PHE A 197 -7.92 -6.65 -13.07
N PHE A 198 -7.46 -6.62 -14.33
CA PHE A 198 -7.45 -7.80 -15.18
C PHE A 198 -6.48 -8.88 -14.69
N GLU A 199 -5.26 -8.50 -14.31
CA GLU A 199 -4.27 -9.44 -13.75
C GLU A 199 -4.79 -10.13 -12.48
N MET A 200 -5.44 -9.39 -11.59
CA MET A 200 -6.06 -9.93 -10.38
C MET A 200 -7.28 -10.80 -10.68
N SER A 201 -8.00 -10.50 -11.77
CA SER A 201 -9.13 -11.31 -12.23
C SER A 201 -8.65 -12.64 -12.79
N ASP A 202 -7.61 -12.61 -13.62
CA ASP A 202 -7.01 -13.80 -14.24
C ASP A 202 -6.37 -14.74 -13.19
N SER A 203 -5.73 -14.18 -12.19
CA SER A 203 -5.17 -14.93 -11.07
C SER A 203 -6.22 -15.40 -10.04
N GLY A 204 -7.46 -14.90 -10.15
CA GLY A 204 -8.56 -15.22 -9.24
C GLY A 204 -8.50 -14.53 -7.88
N VAL A 205 -7.49 -13.70 -7.62
CA VAL A 205 -7.28 -12.99 -6.32
C VAL A 205 -8.33 -11.92 -6.09
N ILE A 206 -8.92 -11.39 -7.17
CA ILE A 206 -9.94 -10.35 -7.14
C ILE A 206 -11.14 -10.70 -6.24
N LYS A 207 -11.51 -11.98 -6.15
CA LYS A 207 -12.66 -12.46 -5.37
C LYS A 207 -12.58 -12.15 -3.87
N LYS A 208 -11.38 -11.90 -3.36
CA LYS A 208 -11.10 -11.54 -1.96
C LYS A 208 -10.64 -10.10 -1.81
N THR A 209 -10.81 -9.28 -2.85
CA THR A 209 -10.29 -7.92 -2.88
C THR A 209 -11.39 -6.94 -3.30
N ALA A 210 -11.50 -5.83 -2.56
CA ALA A 210 -12.25 -4.64 -2.98
C ALA A 210 -11.27 -3.61 -3.53
N MET A 211 -11.61 -2.94 -4.64
CA MET A 211 -10.75 -1.93 -5.26
C MET A 211 -11.44 -0.58 -5.31
N VAL A 212 -10.72 0.48 -4.95
CA VAL A 212 -11.23 1.85 -5.00
C VAL A 212 -10.22 2.73 -5.71
N PHE A 213 -10.64 3.48 -6.72
CA PHE A 213 -9.75 4.33 -7.51
C PHE A 213 -10.16 5.80 -7.48
N GLY A 214 -9.17 6.66 -7.25
CA GLY A 214 -9.19 8.08 -7.53
C GLY A 214 -8.01 8.39 -8.44
N GLN A 215 -8.25 8.35 -9.75
CA GLN A 215 -7.21 8.33 -10.77
C GLN A 215 -6.50 9.68 -10.95
N MET A 216 -5.39 9.69 -11.69
CA MET A 216 -4.57 10.86 -11.96
C MET A 216 -5.33 11.99 -12.67
N ASN A 217 -6.32 11.65 -13.48
CA ASN A 217 -7.16 12.60 -14.23
C ASN A 217 -8.31 13.18 -13.42
N GLU A 218 -8.57 12.63 -12.23
CA GLU A 218 -9.64 13.13 -11.35
C GLU A 218 -9.18 14.36 -10.55
N PRO A 219 -10.12 15.23 -10.13
CA PRO A 219 -9.80 16.42 -9.36
C PRO A 219 -9.18 16.07 -8.00
N PRO A 220 -8.50 17.03 -7.37
CA PRO A 220 -7.81 16.79 -6.10
C PRO A 220 -8.74 16.30 -4.98
N GLY A 221 -10.02 16.67 -4.98
CA GLY A 221 -10.99 16.18 -4.01
C GLY A 221 -11.10 14.66 -4.01
N ALA A 222 -11.25 14.04 -5.18
CA ALA A 222 -11.29 12.58 -5.32
C ALA A 222 -9.98 11.94 -4.84
N ARG A 223 -8.84 12.45 -5.28
CA ARG A 223 -7.53 11.91 -4.90
C ARG A 223 -7.22 12.05 -3.40
N MET A 224 -7.73 13.09 -2.74
CA MET A 224 -7.60 13.27 -1.28
C MET A 224 -8.44 12.30 -0.47
N ARG A 225 -9.54 11.80 -1.02
CA ARG A 225 -10.55 11.04 -0.25
C ARG A 225 -10.58 9.56 -0.56
N VAL A 226 -10.09 9.14 -1.73
CA VAL A 226 -10.15 7.73 -2.14
C VAL A 226 -9.42 6.79 -1.17
N ALA A 227 -8.32 7.20 -0.57
CA ALA A 227 -7.63 6.41 0.46
C ALA A 227 -8.52 6.20 1.70
N LEU A 228 -9.31 7.21 2.08
CA LEU A 228 -10.28 7.11 3.17
C LEU A 228 -11.45 6.18 2.80
N SER A 229 -11.89 6.21 1.54
CA SER A 229 -12.93 5.29 1.04
C SER A 229 -12.47 3.84 1.16
N GLY A 230 -11.25 3.52 0.69
CA GLY A 230 -10.68 2.19 0.82
C GLY A 230 -10.47 1.77 2.29
N LEU A 231 -9.96 2.67 3.11
CA LEU A 231 -9.77 2.41 4.55
C LEU A 231 -11.10 2.12 5.26
N THR A 232 -12.16 2.83 4.92
CA THR A 232 -13.49 2.60 5.49
C THR A 232 -14.02 1.20 5.15
N MET A 233 -13.81 0.73 3.92
CA MET A 233 -14.15 -0.65 3.55
C MET A 233 -13.32 -1.67 4.34
N ALA A 234 -12.02 -1.42 4.52
CA ALA A 234 -11.14 -2.29 5.31
C ALA A 234 -11.54 -2.34 6.79
N GLU A 235 -11.88 -1.19 7.37
CA GLU A 235 -12.31 -1.10 8.78
C GLU A 235 -13.58 -1.90 9.06
N TYR A 236 -14.51 -1.98 8.12
CA TYR A 236 -15.70 -2.82 8.29
C TYR A 236 -15.34 -4.28 8.51
N PHE A 237 -14.44 -4.83 7.71
CA PHE A 237 -14.01 -6.22 7.86
C PHE A 237 -13.26 -6.45 9.18
N ARG A 238 -12.45 -5.48 9.62
CA ARG A 238 -11.77 -5.53 10.92
C ARG A 238 -12.76 -5.48 12.09
N ASP A 239 -13.66 -4.51 12.08
CA ASP A 239 -14.47 -4.14 13.25
C ASP A 239 -15.75 -4.98 13.38
N GLU A 240 -16.38 -5.34 12.26
CA GLU A 240 -17.64 -6.08 12.23
C GLU A 240 -17.44 -7.58 11.98
N GLN A 241 -16.50 -7.96 11.14
CA GLN A 241 -16.24 -9.36 10.82
C GLN A 241 -15.04 -9.94 11.56
N GLY A 242 -14.27 -9.13 12.30
CA GLY A 242 -13.14 -9.59 13.10
C GLY A 242 -12.00 -10.17 12.27
N GLN A 243 -11.80 -9.65 11.07
CA GLN A 243 -10.81 -10.18 10.13
C GLN A 243 -9.48 -9.42 10.16
N ASP A 244 -8.44 -10.09 9.71
CA ASP A 244 -7.16 -9.46 9.38
C ASP A 244 -7.20 -9.02 7.92
N VAL A 245 -7.10 -7.71 7.70
CA VAL A 245 -7.27 -7.07 6.39
C VAL A 245 -5.95 -6.48 5.93
N LEU A 246 -5.60 -6.68 4.66
CA LEU A 246 -4.56 -5.91 3.99
C LEU A 246 -5.17 -4.70 3.28
N LEU A 247 -4.60 -3.53 3.56
CA LEU A 247 -4.92 -2.30 2.84
C LEU A 247 -3.72 -1.85 2.02
N PHE A 248 -3.87 -1.85 0.70
CA PHE A 248 -2.87 -1.29 -0.21
C PHE A 248 -3.25 0.13 -0.58
N ILE A 249 -2.28 1.05 -0.47
CA ILE A 249 -2.43 2.45 -0.89
C ILE A 249 -1.35 2.75 -1.92
N ASP A 250 -1.74 2.92 -3.16
CA ASP A 250 -0.82 3.26 -4.24
C ASP A 250 -1.33 4.52 -4.96
N ASN A 251 -0.78 5.68 -4.71
CA ASN A 251 0.42 6.03 -3.97
C ASN A 251 0.08 7.02 -2.84
N ILE A 252 0.61 6.82 -1.64
CA ILE A 252 0.32 7.72 -0.49
C ILE A 252 0.82 9.15 -0.71
N PHE A 253 1.88 9.36 -1.49
CA PHE A 253 2.34 10.69 -1.85
C PHE A 253 1.26 11.50 -2.58
N ARG A 254 0.46 10.86 -3.44
CA ARG A 254 -0.61 11.52 -4.19
C ARG A 254 -1.74 12.01 -3.29
N PHE A 255 -1.98 11.35 -2.17
CA PHE A 255 -2.88 11.84 -1.13
C PHE A 255 -2.43 13.20 -0.59
N THR A 256 -1.17 13.35 -0.22
CA THR A 256 -0.63 14.62 0.27
C THR A 256 -0.56 15.68 -0.80
N GLN A 257 -0.16 15.31 -2.01
CA GLN A 257 -0.10 16.21 -3.16
C GLN A 257 -1.48 16.82 -3.48
N ALA A 258 -2.54 16.01 -3.50
CA ALA A 258 -3.89 16.49 -3.72
C ALA A 258 -4.33 17.50 -2.65
N GLY A 259 -3.95 17.30 -1.40
CA GLY A 259 -4.17 18.27 -0.32
C GLY A 259 -3.45 19.59 -0.55
N SER A 260 -2.24 19.58 -1.10
CA SER A 260 -1.49 20.79 -1.41
C SER A 260 -2.12 21.58 -2.56
N GLU A 261 -2.70 20.91 -3.55
CA GLU A 261 -3.36 21.56 -4.70
C GLU A 261 -4.56 22.42 -4.30
N VAL A 262 -5.32 22.00 -3.28
CA VAL A 262 -6.50 22.77 -2.82
C VAL A 262 -6.18 23.75 -1.68
N SER A 263 -5.05 23.63 -1.02
CA SER A 263 -4.74 24.33 0.22
C SER A 263 -4.80 25.87 0.05
N ALA A 264 -4.21 26.40 -1.01
CA ALA A 264 -4.25 27.83 -1.31
C ALA A 264 -5.68 28.31 -1.60
N LEU A 265 -6.47 27.53 -2.34
CA LEU A 265 -7.88 27.84 -2.63
C LEU A 265 -8.76 27.81 -1.37
N LEU A 266 -8.39 27.03 -0.38
CA LEU A 266 -9.03 27.02 0.94
C LEU A 266 -8.61 28.22 1.80
N GLY A 267 -7.70 29.08 1.33
CA GLY A 267 -7.23 30.26 2.06
C GLY A 267 -6.16 29.94 3.12
N ARG A 268 -5.47 28.82 3.01
CA ARG A 268 -4.38 28.42 3.91
C ARG A 268 -3.05 28.96 3.39
N MET A 269 -2.24 29.51 4.29
CA MET A 269 -0.87 29.91 3.94
C MET A 269 -0.01 28.65 3.73
N PRO A 270 0.80 28.59 2.65
CA PRO A 270 1.66 27.45 2.41
C PRO A 270 2.75 27.33 3.50
N SER A 271 3.07 26.08 3.83
CA SER A 271 4.19 25.73 4.71
C SER A 271 5.47 25.45 3.89
N ALA A 272 6.43 24.75 4.46
CA ALA A 272 7.69 24.41 3.79
C ALA A 272 7.44 23.72 2.42
N VAL A 273 8.21 24.10 1.42
CA VAL A 273 8.17 23.59 0.03
C VAL A 273 6.79 23.73 -0.64
N GLY A 274 5.93 24.60 -0.11
CA GLY A 274 4.60 24.86 -0.67
C GLY A 274 3.50 23.88 -0.24
N TYR A 275 3.78 22.97 0.68
CA TYR A 275 2.78 22.04 1.22
C TYR A 275 1.76 22.75 2.12
N GLN A 276 0.61 22.10 2.31
CA GLN A 276 -0.41 22.54 3.26
C GLN A 276 0.10 22.53 4.70
N PRO A 277 -0.30 23.52 5.53
CA PRO A 277 0.08 23.55 6.94
C PRO A 277 -0.54 22.39 7.76
N THR A 278 -1.57 21.76 7.22
CA THR A 278 -2.30 20.63 7.81
C THR A 278 -1.75 19.26 7.41
N LEU A 279 -0.61 19.20 6.70
CA LEU A 279 -0.02 17.96 6.17
C LEU A 279 0.11 16.86 7.24
N ALA A 280 0.74 17.17 8.36
CA ALA A 280 0.94 16.19 9.43
C ALA A 280 -0.38 15.74 10.06
N THR A 281 -1.35 16.64 10.22
CA THR A 281 -2.67 16.31 10.79
C THR A 281 -3.49 15.43 9.83
N GLU A 282 -3.48 15.73 8.54
CA GLU A 282 -4.18 14.95 7.51
C GLU A 282 -3.59 13.54 7.42
N MET A 283 -2.26 13.43 7.38
CA MET A 283 -1.57 12.15 7.38
C MET A 283 -1.84 11.37 8.67
N GLY A 284 -1.76 12.02 9.83
CA GLY A 284 -2.02 11.39 11.12
C GLY A 284 -3.44 10.83 11.23
N ARG A 285 -4.45 11.56 10.78
CA ARG A 285 -5.84 11.10 10.78
C ARG A 285 -6.05 9.85 9.93
N LEU A 286 -5.36 9.73 8.80
CA LEU A 286 -5.40 8.53 7.98
C LEU A 286 -4.65 7.37 8.67
N GLN A 287 -3.42 7.62 9.10
CA GLN A 287 -2.51 6.58 9.59
C GLN A 287 -2.95 5.98 10.93
N GLU A 288 -3.50 6.78 11.84
CA GLU A 288 -3.94 6.30 13.17
C GLU A 288 -5.17 5.37 13.11
N ARG A 289 -5.94 5.41 12.02
CA ARG A 289 -7.03 4.46 11.78
C ARG A 289 -6.53 3.07 11.38
N ILE A 290 -5.30 3.00 10.83
CA ILE A 290 -4.65 1.77 10.38
C ILE A 290 -3.96 1.13 11.58
N THR A 291 -4.59 0.14 12.19
CA THR A 291 -4.10 -0.48 13.42
C THR A 291 -4.78 -1.83 13.67
N SER A 292 -4.22 -2.58 14.64
CA SER A 292 -4.86 -3.75 15.23
C SER A 292 -5.80 -3.34 16.35
N THR A 293 -6.98 -3.94 16.37
CA THR A 293 -7.93 -3.83 17.48
C THR A 293 -8.08 -5.17 18.18
N ASN A 294 -8.85 -5.20 19.26
CA ASN A 294 -9.20 -6.44 19.97
C ASN A 294 -10.10 -7.39 19.15
N LYS A 295 -10.56 -6.99 17.96
CA LYS A 295 -11.41 -7.77 17.06
C LYS A 295 -10.64 -8.30 15.86
N GLY A 296 -9.82 -7.48 15.24
CA GLY A 296 -9.09 -7.80 14.01
C GLY A 296 -8.04 -6.74 13.71
N SER A 297 -7.44 -6.80 12.52
CA SER A 297 -6.39 -5.87 12.14
C SER A 297 -6.58 -5.29 10.74
N VAL A 298 -6.10 -4.05 10.53
CA VAL A 298 -5.82 -3.49 9.22
C VAL A 298 -4.33 -3.25 9.13
N THR A 299 -3.66 -4.00 8.27
CA THR A 299 -2.23 -3.83 7.96
C THR A 299 -2.12 -3.12 6.62
N SER A 300 -1.38 -2.02 6.55
CA SER A 300 -1.25 -1.29 5.29
C SER A 300 0.11 -1.46 4.65
N ILE A 301 0.08 -1.58 3.32
CA ILE A 301 1.25 -1.52 2.46
C ILE A 301 1.06 -0.31 1.56
N GLN A 302 1.91 0.69 1.76
CA GLN A 302 1.80 2.00 1.15
C GLN A 302 2.94 2.22 0.18
N ALA A 303 2.64 2.30 -1.11
CA ALA A 303 3.62 2.72 -2.08
C ALA A 303 3.97 4.20 -1.84
N ILE A 304 5.25 4.50 -1.76
CA ILE A 304 5.75 5.84 -1.46
C ILE A 304 6.62 6.30 -2.63
N TYR A 305 6.19 7.39 -3.24
CA TYR A 305 7.02 8.14 -4.19
C TYR A 305 7.83 9.19 -3.43
N VAL A 306 9.13 9.23 -3.69
CA VAL A 306 10.04 10.22 -3.10
C VAL A 306 10.43 11.20 -4.20
N PRO A 307 9.94 12.46 -4.19
CA PRO A 307 10.26 13.44 -5.21
C PRO A 307 11.77 13.70 -5.27
N ALA A 308 12.36 13.61 -6.47
CA ALA A 308 13.78 13.82 -6.72
C ALA A 308 14.72 12.99 -5.83
N ASP A 309 14.26 11.85 -5.32
CA ASP A 309 14.96 11.01 -4.34
C ASP A 309 15.36 11.77 -3.05
N ASP A 310 14.66 12.86 -2.74
CA ASP A 310 14.87 13.65 -1.53
C ASP A 310 14.00 13.16 -0.38
N TYR A 311 14.59 12.36 0.49
CA TYR A 311 13.94 11.83 1.70
C TYR A 311 13.64 12.91 2.76
N THR A 312 14.15 14.13 2.60
CA THR A 312 13.87 15.27 3.49
C THR A 312 12.66 16.09 3.06
N ASP A 313 12.08 15.80 1.89
CA ASP A 313 10.83 16.41 1.45
C ASP A 313 9.73 16.16 2.50
N PRO A 314 8.94 17.19 2.88
CA PRO A 314 7.96 17.10 3.95
C PRO A 314 6.92 15.97 3.80
N ALA A 315 6.51 15.63 2.58
CA ALA A 315 5.51 14.60 2.36
C ALA A 315 6.02 13.19 2.69
N PRO A 316 7.12 12.69 2.07
CA PRO A 316 7.69 11.41 2.48
C PRO A 316 8.17 11.42 3.93
N ALA A 317 8.81 12.49 4.41
CA ALA A 317 9.29 12.58 5.79
C ALA A 317 8.16 12.41 6.82
N THR A 318 7.00 13.02 6.59
CA THR A 318 5.82 12.86 7.45
C THR A 318 5.29 11.43 7.38
N THR A 319 5.28 10.81 6.21
CA THR A 319 4.85 9.42 6.05
C THR A 319 5.78 8.46 6.79
N PHE A 320 7.10 8.64 6.68
CA PHE A 320 8.10 7.79 7.34
C PHE A 320 7.94 7.73 8.86
N ALA A 321 7.51 8.82 9.49
CA ALA A 321 7.28 8.86 10.93
C ALA A 321 6.22 7.85 11.41
N HIS A 322 5.32 7.41 10.52
CA HIS A 322 4.26 6.45 10.83
C HIS A 322 4.62 5.00 10.49
N LEU A 323 5.69 4.75 9.74
CA LEU A 323 6.01 3.41 9.25
C LEU A 323 6.62 2.52 10.33
N ASP A 324 6.19 1.27 10.34
CA ASP A 324 6.74 0.18 11.17
C ASP A 324 7.80 -0.65 10.43
N ALA A 325 7.68 -0.75 9.12
CA ALA A 325 8.62 -1.44 8.26
C ALA A 325 8.75 -0.75 6.90
N THR A 326 9.88 -0.99 6.24
CA THR A 326 10.12 -0.55 4.86
C THR A 326 10.58 -1.72 4.01
N THR A 327 10.06 -1.82 2.81
CA THR A 327 10.47 -2.79 1.79
C THR A 327 10.94 -2.02 0.58
N ASN A 328 12.24 -2.09 0.30
CA ASN A 328 12.88 -1.40 -0.82
C ASN A 328 13.09 -2.36 -1.98
N LEU A 329 12.54 -2.04 -3.14
CA LEU A 329 12.77 -2.77 -4.38
C LEU A 329 13.89 -2.09 -5.17
N GLU A 330 14.91 -2.86 -5.54
CA GLU A 330 16.08 -2.36 -6.23
C GLU A 330 16.18 -2.89 -7.67
N ARG A 331 16.44 -1.98 -8.60
CA ARG A 331 16.56 -2.31 -10.02
C ARG A 331 17.72 -3.24 -10.32
N LYS A 332 18.86 -3.07 -9.63
CA LYS A 332 20.06 -3.92 -9.79
C LYS A 332 19.74 -5.40 -9.55
N LEU A 333 18.93 -5.70 -8.53
CA LEU A 333 18.49 -7.07 -8.25
C LEU A 333 17.59 -7.62 -9.36
N SER A 334 16.67 -6.79 -9.86
CA SER A 334 15.81 -7.15 -10.99
C SER A 334 16.62 -7.44 -12.25
N GLU A 335 17.65 -6.64 -12.55
CA GLU A 335 18.56 -6.85 -13.69
C GLU A 335 19.38 -8.14 -13.55
N MET A 336 19.69 -8.56 -12.33
CA MET A 336 20.33 -9.85 -12.03
C MET A 336 19.36 -11.03 -12.07
N GLY A 337 18.07 -10.78 -12.30
CA GLY A 337 17.01 -11.80 -12.31
C GLY A 337 16.73 -12.37 -10.91
N ILE A 338 16.97 -11.60 -9.86
CA ILE A 338 16.62 -11.94 -8.48
C ILE A 338 15.23 -11.35 -8.18
N TYR A 339 14.24 -12.22 -8.00
CA TYR A 339 12.86 -11.85 -7.70
C TYR A 339 12.35 -12.58 -6.47
N PRO A 340 11.64 -11.87 -5.54
CA PRO A 340 11.37 -10.43 -5.58
C PRO A 340 12.64 -9.60 -5.46
N ALA A 341 12.69 -8.47 -6.14
CA ALA A 341 13.87 -7.60 -6.15
C ALA A 341 13.99 -6.74 -4.88
N VAL A 342 13.73 -7.33 -3.73
CA VAL A 342 13.79 -6.68 -2.42
C VAL A 342 15.23 -6.56 -1.97
N ASP A 343 15.67 -5.32 -1.69
CA ASP A 343 16.99 -5.06 -1.15
C ASP A 343 17.05 -5.54 0.31
N PRO A 344 17.88 -6.56 0.61
CA PRO A 344 17.96 -7.16 1.94
C PRO A 344 18.65 -6.28 2.99
N LEU A 345 19.39 -5.26 2.57
CA LEU A 345 20.13 -4.37 3.47
C LEU A 345 19.41 -3.03 3.67
N ALA A 346 18.70 -2.53 2.66
CA ALA A 346 17.96 -1.29 2.74
C ALA A 346 16.53 -1.47 3.30
N SER A 347 16.00 -2.68 3.29
CA SER A 347 14.69 -3.00 3.87
C SER A 347 14.82 -3.19 5.38
N THR A 348 13.89 -2.61 6.15
CA THR A 348 13.96 -2.60 7.62
C THR A 348 12.62 -2.88 8.25
N SER A 349 12.62 -3.37 9.49
CA SER A 349 11.42 -3.54 10.30
C SER A 349 11.71 -3.35 11.78
N ARG A 350 10.79 -2.67 12.48
CA ARG A 350 10.83 -2.58 13.94
C ARG A 350 10.57 -3.93 14.62
N ALA A 351 9.93 -4.85 13.91
CA ALA A 351 9.67 -6.21 14.39
C ALA A 351 10.90 -7.09 14.44
N LEU A 352 11.99 -6.74 13.75
CA LEU A 352 13.21 -7.53 13.77
C LEU A 352 13.99 -7.29 15.08
N SER A 353 13.43 -7.84 16.16
CA SER A 353 14.02 -7.83 17.50
C SER A 353 13.85 -9.20 18.17
N PRO A 354 14.75 -9.62 19.06
CA PRO A 354 14.66 -10.93 19.73
C PRO A 354 13.35 -11.15 20.49
N ASP A 355 12.78 -10.07 21.02
CA ASP A 355 11.55 -10.12 21.82
C ASP A 355 10.28 -10.40 20.98
N ILE A 356 10.33 -10.08 19.68
CA ILE A 356 9.18 -10.24 18.78
C ILE A 356 9.34 -11.48 17.91
N VAL A 357 10.46 -11.60 17.17
CA VAL A 357 10.67 -12.73 16.24
C VAL A 357 11.32 -13.95 16.88
N GLY A 358 11.85 -13.80 18.09
CA GLY A 358 12.65 -14.82 18.78
C GLY A 358 14.15 -14.71 18.47
N VAL A 359 14.96 -15.25 19.39
CA VAL A 359 16.43 -15.13 19.35
C VAL A 359 17.00 -15.79 18.10
N GLU A 360 16.57 -17.00 17.76
CA GLU A 360 17.09 -17.74 16.59
C GLU A 360 16.86 -16.98 15.28
N HIS A 361 15.65 -16.51 15.04
CA HIS A 361 15.31 -15.74 13.84
C HIS A 361 16.16 -14.47 13.75
N TYR A 362 16.24 -13.73 14.86
CA TYR A 362 17.02 -12.49 14.92
C TYR A 362 18.50 -12.72 14.61
N GLU A 363 19.12 -13.75 15.22
CA GLU A 363 20.53 -14.07 14.99
C GLU A 363 20.80 -14.47 13.53
N VAL A 364 19.95 -15.32 12.95
CA VAL A 364 20.08 -15.72 11.54
C VAL A 364 19.93 -14.50 10.62
N ALA A 365 18.94 -13.66 10.84
CA ALA A 365 18.75 -12.44 10.05
C ALA A 365 19.95 -11.50 10.13
N ARG A 366 20.51 -11.30 11.32
CA ARG A 366 21.71 -10.45 11.51
C ARG A 366 22.95 -11.03 10.83
N GLN A 367 23.15 -12.35 10.90
CA GLN A 367 24.27 -13.00 10.22
C GLN A 367 24.12 -12.92 8.69
N VAL A 368 22.92 -13.08 8.15
CA VAL A 368 22.63 -12.87 6.72
C VAL A 368 22.97 -11.44 6.31
N GLN A 369 22.52 -10.45 7.06
CA GLN A 369 22.83 -9.05 6.78
C GLN A 369 24.34 -8.77 6.82
N GLN A 370 25.05 -9.27 7.82
CA GLN A 370 26.50 -9.11 7.95
C GLN A 370 27.26 -9.76 6.78
N THR A 371 26.86 -10.96 6.38
CA THR A 371 27.48 -11.66 5.25
C THR A 371 27.26 -10.90 3.94
N LEU A 372 26.05 -10.41 3.68
CA LEU A 372 25.74 -9.61 2.50
C LEU A 372 26.44 -8.24 2.51
N GLN A 373 26.53 -7.60 3.66
CA GLN A 373 27.27 -6.35 3.82
C GLN A 373 28.76 -6.54 3.52
N ARG A 374 29.37 -7.58 4.08
CA ARG A 374 30.77 -7.92 3.80
C ARG A 374 30.99 -8.21 2.32
N TYR A 375 30.06 -8.91 1.69
CA TYR A 375 30.11 -9.17 0.25
C TYR A 375 30.07 -7.88 -0.57
N ASN A 376 29.22 -6.91 -0.22
CA ASN A 376 29.19 -5.62 -0.89
C ASN A 376 30.52 -4.86 -0.78
N GLU A 377 31.16 -4.88 0.39
CA GLU A 377 32.48 -4.27 0.60
C GLU A 377 33.58 -4.94 -0.24
N LEU A 378 33.48 -6.25 -0.44
CA LEU A 378 34.45 -7.02 -1.24
C LEU A 378 34.23 -6.88 -2.75
N GLN A 379 33.02 -6.46 -3.20
CA GLN A 379 32.73 -6.32 -4.64
C GLN A 379 33.69 -5.36 -5.36
N ASP A 380 34.01 -4.23 -4.74
CA ASP A 380 34.95 -3.26 -5.32
C ASP A 380 36.37 -3.84 -5.44
N ILE A 381 36.79 -4.62 -4.44
CA ILE A 381 38.08 -5.31 -4.45
C ILE A 381 38.11 -6.37 -5.55
N ILE A 382 37.05 -7.17 -5.65
CA ILE A 382 36.89 -8.20 -6.69
C ILE A 382 36.93 -7.60 -8.11
N ALA A 383 36.27 -6.46 -8.30
CA ALA A 383 36.22 -5.78 -9.58
C ALA A 383 37.56 -5.25 -10.04
N ILE A 384 38.43 -4.85 -9.10
CA ILE A 384 39.74 -4.24 -9.40
C ILE A 384 40.84 -5.29 -9.43
N LEU A 385 40.87 -6.19 -8.46
CA LEU A 385 42.00 -7.12 -8.22
C LEU A 385 41.68 -8.57 -8.60
N GLY A 386 40.40 -8.93 -8.74
CA GLY A 386 39.96 -10.29 -8.97
C GLY A 386 39.76 -11.10 -7.68
N MET A 387 39.07 -12.25 -7.83
CA MET A 387 38.80 -13.18 -6.71
C MET A 387 40.01 -13.79 -6.08
N ASP A 388 41.11 -13.97 -6.86
CA ASP A 388 42.29 -14.69 -6.42
C ASP A 388 43.06 -13.94 -5.31
N GLU A 389 42.95 -12.63 -5.26
CA GLU A 389 43.59 -11.77 -4.27
C GLU A 389 42.89 -11.75 -2.90
N LEU A 390 41.69 -12.33 -2.80
CA LEU A 390 40.98 -12.43 -1.54
C LEU A 390 41.58 -13.48 -0.61
N SER A 391 41.51 -13.27 0.69
CA SER A 391 41.80 -14.29 1.70
C SER A 391 40.85 -15.49 1.56
N ASP A 392 41.23 -16.66 2.03
CA ASP A 392 40.36 -17.84 2.00
C ASP A 392 39.04 -17.63 2.78
N GLU A 393 39.11 -16.87 3.85
CA GLU A 393 37.90 -16.46 4.64
C GLU A 393 36.98 -15.58 3.83
N ASP A 394 37.53 -14.57 3.13
CA ASP A 394 36.71 -13.69 2.28
C ASP A 394 36.15 -14.42 1.05
N LYS A 395 36.90 -15.37 0.45
CA LYS A 395 36.39 -16.23 -0.62
C LYS A 395 35.21 -17.06 -0.15
N LEU A 396 35.28 -17.66 1.03
CA LEU A 396 34.16 -18.41 1.60
C LEU A 396 32.95 -17.51 1.90
N THR A 397 33.20 -16.30 2.38
CA THR A 397 32.14 -15.30 2.63
C THR A 397 31.46 -14.91 1.34
N VAL A 398 32.19 -14.67 0.26
CA VAL A 398 31.64 -14.37 -1.07
C VAL A 398 30.77 -15.52 -1.60
N ASP A 399 31.26 -16.75 -1.50
CA ASP A 399 30.56 -17.94 -1.96
C ASP A 399 29.25 -18.16 -1.20
N ARG A 400 29.25 -18.00 0.11
CA ARG A 400 28.03 -18.10 0.94
C ARG A 400 27.09 -16.92 0.69
N ALA A 401 27.61 -15.71 0.53
CA ALA A 401 26.81 -14.53 0.23
C ALA A 401 26.03 -14.67 -1.09
N ARG A 402 26.67 -15.23 -2.13
CA ARG A 402 25.99 -15.49 -3.41
C ARG A 402 24.89 -16.53 -3.28
N ARG A 403 25.13 -17.62 -2.53
CA ARG A 403 24.08 -18.61 -2.22
C ARG A 403 22.94 -17.99 -1.44
N ILE A 404 23.23 -17.17 -0.44
CA ILE A 404 22.23 -16.43 0.33
C ILE A 404 21.42 -15.51 -0.58
N GLN A 405 22.08 -14.74 -1.44
CA GLN A 405 21.43 -13.81 -2.35
C GLN A 405 20.48 -14.53 -3.33
N PHE A 406 20.88 -15.65 -3.89
CA PHE A 406 20.02 -16.47 -4.74
C PHE A 406 18.90 -17.17 -3.94
N PHE A 407 19.15 -17.62 -2.72
CA PHE A 407 18.14 -18.24 -1.89
C PHE A 407 17.10 -17.25 -1.36
N LEU A 408 17.40 -15.96 -1.31
CA LEU A 408 16.41 -14.91 -1.07
C LEU A 408 15.38 -14.79 -2.21
N SER A 409 15.73 -15.23 -3.42
CA SER A 409 14.80 -15.28 -4.55
C SER A 409 13.77 -16.41 -4.40
N GLN A 410 12.60 -16.24 -4.99
CA GLN A 410 11.46 -17.14 -4.82
C GLN A 410 10.49 -17.00 -5.99
N ASN A 411 9.92 -18.12 -6.45
CA ASN A 411 8.85 -18.09 -7.43
C ASN A 411 7.52 -17.70 -6.77
N PHE A 412 6.79 -16.82 -7.43
CA PHE A 412 5.48 -16.37 -7.00
C PHE A 412 4.35 -17.10 -7.70
N HIS A 413 3.27 -17.36 -6.98
CA HIS A 413 2.07 -18.00 -7.51
C HIS A 413 1.45 -17.16 -8.64
N VAL A 414 1.38 -15.85 -8.45
CA VAL A 414 0.82 -14.92 -9.45
C VAL A 414 1.66 -14.83 -10.73
N ALA A 415 2.91 -15.27 -10.70
CA ALA A 415 3.81 -15.28 -11.84
C ALA A 415 3.85 -16.64 -12.57
N GLU A 416 3.17 -17.68 -12.09
CA GLU A 416 3.21 -19.04 -12.67
C GLU A 416 2.85 -19.07 -14.16
N GLN A 417 1.82 -18.31 -14.54
CA GLN A 417 1.36 -18.25 -15.93
C GLN A 417 2.40 -17.62 -16.89
N PHE A 418 3.31 -16.80 -16.39
CA PHE A 418 4.34 -16.14 -17.19
C PHE A 418 5.66 -16.90 -17.18
N THR A 419 6.01 -17.52 -16.04
CA THR A 419 7.29 -18.19 -15.85
C THR A 419 7.23 -19.69 -16.17
N GLY A 420 6.03 -20.28 -16.12
CA GLY A 420 5.82 -21.74 -16.23
C GLY A 420 6.36 -22.49 -15.01
N GLN A 421 6.79 -21.80 -13.96
CA GLN A 421 7.31 -22.39 -12.72
C GLN A 421 6.29 -22.24 -11.59
N LYS A 422 6.16 -23.30 -10.79
CA LYS A 422 5.24 -23.28 -9.66
C LYS A 422 5.69 -22.31 -8.59
N GLY A 423 4.78 -21.48 -8.09
CA GLY A 423 5.00 -20.59 -6.97
C GLY A 423 5.15 -21.34 -5.66
N SER A 424 5.74 -20.68 -4.67
CA SER A 424 5.95 -21.27 -3.35
C SER A 424 5.62 -20.29 -2.24
N TYR A 425 4.86 -20.75 -1.26
CA TYR A 425 4.70 -20.14 0.06
C TYR A 425 5.67 -20.77 1.02
N VAL A 426 6.57 -20.02 1.62
CA VAL A 426 7.58 -20.54 2.53
C VAL A 426 7.30 -20.07 3.95
N PRO A 427 6.94 -20.95 4.89
CA PRO A 427 6.75 -20.60 6.28
C PRO A 427 8.04 -20.00 6.90
N VAL A 428 7.89 -19.07 7.82
CA VAL A 428 9.03 -18.40 8.50
C VAL A 428 10.01 -19.40 9.09
N LYS A 429 9.51 -20.44 9.73
CA LYS A 429 10.37 -21.49 10.33
C LYS A 429 11.26 -22.19 9.30
N GLU A 430 10.73 -22.48 8.12
CA GLU A 430 11.49 -23.10 7.04
C GLU A 430 12.49 -22.11 6.43
N THR A 431 12.13 -20.85 6.37
CA THR A 431 13.01 -19.75 5.94
C THR A 431 14.20 -19.63 6.90
N VAL A 432 13.97 -19.49 8.19
CA VAL A 432 15.03 -19.38 9.20
C VAL A 432 15.94 -20.61 9.20
N LYS A 433 15.37 -21.80 9.14
CA LYS A 433 16.10 -23.07 9.05
C LYS A 433 17.03 -23.09 7.83
N GLY A 434 16.48 -22.75 6.64
CA GLY A 434 17.26 -22.78 5.39
C GLY A 434 18.44 -21.85 5.41
N PHE A 435 18.26 -20.60 5.84
CA PHE A 435 19.34 -19.62 5.92
C PHE A 435 20.37 -19.98 6.99
N ARG A 436 19.95 -20.51 8.15
CA ARG A 436 20.87 -21.01 9.16
C ARG A 436 21.75 -22.12 8.61
N GLU A 437 21.20 -23.08 7.92
CA GLU A 437 21.95 -24.21 7.34
C GLU A 437 22.96 -23.75 6.26
N ILE A 438 22.63 -22.72 5.47
CA ILE A 438 23.56 -22.10 4.53
C ILE A 438 24.70 -21.40 5.28
N LEU A 439 24.40 -20.64 6.31
CA LEU A 439 25.42 -19.95 7.13
C LEU A 439 26.34 -20.93 7.85
N GLU A 440 25.84 -22.08 8.31
CA GLU A 440 26.63 -23.15 8.91
C GLU A 440 27.52 -23.90 7.90
N GLY A 441 27.34 -23.65 6.60
CA GLY A 441 28.16 -24.25 5.55
C GLY A 441 27.76 -25.65 5.12
N LYS A 442 26.56 -26.12 5.48
CA LYS A 442 26.08 -27.45 5.08
C LYS A 442 26.03 -27.67 3.57
N TYR A 443 25.88 -26.58 2.82
CA TYR A 443 25.68 -26.62 1.37
C TYR A 443 26.82 -25.92 0.59
N ASP A 444 27.98 -25.74 1.19
CA ASP A 444 29.12 -25.05 0.56
C ASP A 444 29.63 -25.78 -0.72
N LYS A 445 29.30 -27.06 -0.87
CA LYS A 445 29.66 -27.86 -2.07
C LYS A 445 28.67 -27.72 -3.22
N LEU A 446 27.48 -27.20 -2.97
CA LEU A 446 26.46 -27.05 -4.00
C LEU A 446 26.70 -25.77 -4.83
N PRO A 447 26.40 -25.81 -6.15
CA PRO A 447 26.53 -24.63 -7.00
C PRO A 447 25.52 -23.57 -6.59
N GLU A 448 25.90 -22.31 -6.74
CA GLU A 448 25.04 -21.16 -6.40
C GLU A 448 23.72 -21.13 -7.18
N ASP A 449 23.70 -21.59 -8.43
CA ASP A 449 22.48 -21.65 -9.26
C ASP A 449 21.40 -22.60 -8.72
N ALA A 450 21.76 -23.58 -7.88
CA ALA A 450 20.80 -24.45 -7.23
C ALA A 450 19.90 -23.70 -6.24
N PHE A 451 20.37 -22.58 -5.69
CA PHE A 451 19.64 -21.76 -4.72
C PHE A 451 18.68 -20.74 -5.34
N ARG A 452 18.72 -20.59 -6.67
CA ARG A 452 17.97 -19.55 -7.35
C ARG A 452 16.52 -19.96 -7.57
N LEU A 453 15.55 -19.06 -7.22
CA LEU A 453 14.11 -19.22 -7.45
C LEU A 453 13.56 -20.55 -6.90
N VAL A 454 13.96 -20.93 -5.71
CA VAL A 454 13.47 -22.09 -4.97
C VAL A 454 12.69 -21.62 -3.74
N GLY A 455 11.82 -22.46 -3.22
CA GLY A 455 11.10 -22.21 -1.96
C GLY A 455 11.93 -22.64 -0.75
N ARG A 456 11.79 -23.89 -0.33
CA ARG A 456 12.46 -24.46 0.84
C ARG A 456 13.88 -24.93 0.53
N ILE A 457 14.67 -25.15 1.55
CA ILE A 457 16.06 -25.62 1.40
C ILE A 457 16.13 -27.02 0.78
N GLU A 458 15.14 -27.86 1.01
CA GLU A 458 15.04 -29.20 0.42
C GLU A 458 14.96 -29.15 -1.11
N GLU A 459 14.31 -28.11 -1.68
CA GLU A 459 14.22 -27.91 -3.13
C GLU A 459 15.61 -27.58 -3.75
N VAL A 460 16.50 -26.95 -2.99
CA VAL A 460 17.89 -26.74 -3.43
C VAL A 460 18.59 -28.06 -3.68
N ILE A 461 18.38 -29.03 -2.77
CA ILE A 461 18.99 -30.37 -2.87
C ILE A 461 18.43 -31.10 -4.10
N GLU A 462 17.14 -31.03 -4.30
CA GLU A 462 16.48 -31.67 -5.47
C GLU A 462 16.95 -31.03 -6.78
N LYS A 463 17.05 -29.71 -6.81
CA LYS A 463 17.54 -28.98 -7.96
C LYS A 463 19.01 -29.29 -8.26
N ALA A 464 19.87 -29.36 -7.25
CA ALA A 464 21.27 -29.77 -7.41
C ALA A 464 21.40 -31.18 -7.98
N LYS A 465 20.58 -32.13 -7.51
CA LYS A 465 20.52 -33.50 -8.07
C LYS A 465 20.10 -33.49 -9.54
N SER A 466 19.11 -32.66 -9.91
CA SER A 466 18.70 -32.51 -11.32
C SER A 466 19.78 -31.95 -12.23
N MET A 467 20.72 -31.18 -11.65
CA MET A 467 21.92 -30.66 -12.35
C MET A 467 23.06 -31.67 -12.43
N GLY A 468 22.85 -32.92 -11.94
CA GLY A 468 23.84 -33.98 -12.03
C GLY A 468 24.90 -33.96 -10.92
N ILE A 469 24.63 -33.30 -9.80
CA ILE A 469 25.54 -33.19 -8.66
C ILE A 469 25.12 -34.23 -7.61
N GLU A 470 25.99 -35.17 -7.29
CA GLU A 470 25.84 -36.10 -6.17
C GLU A 470 26.30 -35.40 -4.88
N LEU A 471 25.48 -35.53 -3.81
CA LEU A 471 25.74 -34.97 -2.49
C LEU A 471 26.73 -35.80 -1.70
#